data_854e6631a8551800d9ded8e3d4b1f8c1
#
_entry.id   854e6631a8551800d9ded8e3d4b1f8c1
#
_cell.length_a   1.000
_cell.length_b   1.000
_cell.length_c   1.000
_cell.angle_alpha   90.00
_cell.angle_beta   90.00
_cell.angle_gamma   90.00
#
_symmetry.space_group_name_H-M   'P 1'
#
loop_
_entity.id
_entity.type
_entity.pdbx_description
1 polymer ?
#
loop_
_entity_poly.entity_id
_entity_poly.type
_entity_poly.pdbx_seq_one_letter_code
_entity_poly.pdbx_strand_id
1 'polypeptide(L)'
;MPQNRTQIGGRSVRTNRPAQAAVFEAFAPKVSVRWDEKFLFIESNGLPAHNMMVGITAWQQQVPLPQNYTGANAWQLPLAPVPAKEPRSIKGAFLRGAIAIAANGIPIFNPQNNRGEV
;
A
#
# COMPACT_ATOMS: atom_id res chain seq x y z
N MET A 1 16.29 -20.42 7.15
CA MET A 1 15.02 -21.12 6.99
C MET A 1 14.93 -21.75 5.62
N PRO A 2 14.57 -23.03 5.56
CA PRO A 2 14.48 -23.65 4.26
C PRO A 2 13.41 -22.98 3.39
N GLN A 3 13.65 -22.95 2.14
CA GLN A 3 12.69 -22.43 1.19
C GLN A 3 11.59 -23.44 0.98
N ASN A 4 10.37 -23.04 1.23
CA ASN A 4 9.21 -23.88 1.04
C ASN A 4 8.43 -23.39 -0.18
N ARG A 5 7.97 -24.34 -0.96
CA ARG A 5 7.08 -24.07 -2.07
C ARG A 5 5.91 -25.03 -2.00
N THR A 6 4.73 -24.47 -2.18
CA THR A 6 3.50 -25.24 -2.22
C THR A 6 3.01 -25.30 -3.66
N GLN A 7 2.61 -26.46 -4.11
CA GLN A 7 2.00 -26.61 -5.42
C GLN A 7 0.49 -26.66 -5.27
N ILE A 8 -0.18 -25.81 -6.03
CA ILE A 8 -1.64 -25.75 -6.08
C ILE A 8 -2.04 -25.77 -7.54
N GLY A 9 -2.82 -26.78 -7.95
CA GLY A 9 -3.26 -26.92 -9.34
C GLY A 9 -2.11 -26.96 -10.34
N GLY A 10 -0.98 -27.59 -9.97
CA GLY A 10 0.20 -27.70 -10.83
C GLY A 10 1.09 -26.45 -10.84
N ARG A 11 0.78 -25.42 -10.04
CA ARG A 11 1.57 -24.20 -9.93
C ARG A 11 2.34 -24.17 -8.64
N SER A 12 3.60 -23.71 -8.73
CA SER A 12 4.38 -23.40 -7.54
C SER A 12 4.01 -22.03 -7.06
N VAL A 13 3.79 -21.90 -5.73
CA VAL A 13 3.49 -20.64 -5.09
C VAL A 13 4.63 -20.31 -4.14
N ARG A 14 5.06 -19.06 -4.13
CA ARG A 14 6.07 -18.62 -3.17
C ARG A 14 5.50 -18.71 -1.77
N THR A 15 6.18 -19.44 -0.89
CA THR A 15 5.85 -19.49 0.54
C THR A 15 6.87 -18.75 1.39
N ASN A 16 8.04 -18.44 0.82
CA ASN A 16 9.04 -17.64 1.52
C ASN A 16 8.55 -16.20 1.66
N ARG A 17 8.64 -15.69 2.88
CA ARG A 17 8.27 -14.30 3.14
C ARG A 17 9.21 -13.37 2.39
N PRO A 18 8.70 -12.48 1.51
CA PRO A 18 9.55 -11.50 0.87
C PRO A 18 10.05 -10.47 1.88
N ALA A 19 11.24 -9.93 1.65
CA ALA A 19 11.86 -8.96 2.54
C ALA A 19 10.99 -7.71 2.70
N GLN A 20 10.27 -7.32 1.66
CA GLN A 20 9.40 -6.16 1.67
C GLN A 20 8.27 -6.26 2.70
N ALA A 21 7.87 -7.49 3.06
CA ALA A 21 6.80 -7.70 4.02
C ALA A 21 7.14 -7.16 5.41
N ALA A 22 8.41 -7.16 5.78
CA ALA A 22 8.85 -6.74 7.11
C ALA A 22 8.45 -5.31 7.45
N VAL A 23 8.46 -4.43 6.45
CA VAL A 23 8.11 -3.02 6.61
C VAL A 23 6.68 -2.89 7.11
N PHE A 24 5.76 -3.66 6.53
CA PHE A 24 4.34 -3.59 6.85
C PHE A 24 3.99 -4.39 8.10
N GLU A 25 4.70 -5.47 8.34
CA GLU A 25 4.46 -6.32 9.50
C GLU A 25 4.77 -5.62 10.83
N ALA A 26 5.55 -4.55 10.78
CA ALA A 26 5.79 -3.71 11.96
C ALA A 26 4.50 -3.06 12.49
N PHE A 27 3.46 -2.98 11.66
CA PHE A 27 2.17 -2.39 12.04
C PHE A 27 1.07 -3.43 12.26
N ALA A 28 1.43 -4.71 12.38
CA ALA A 28 0.47 -5.74 12.74
C ALA A 28 -0.14 -5.47 14.11
N PRO A 29 -1.39 -5.83 14.36
CA PRO A 29 -2.33 -6.51 13.45
C PRO A 29 -3.16 -5.56 12.58
N LYS A 30 -2.96 -4.24 12.65
CA LYS A 30 -3.73 -3.28 11.86
C LYS A 30 -3.47 -3.42 10.37
N VAL A 31 -2.25 -3.81 10.03
CA VAL A 31 -1.85 -4.10 8.66
C VAL A 31 -1.50 -5.57 8.59
N SER A 32 -2.01 -6.26 7.60
CA SER A 32 -1.63 -7.62 7.32
C SER A 32 -1.15 -7.75 5.89
N VAL A 33 -0.32 -8.74 5.64
CA VAL A 33 0.25 -8.95 4.31
C VAL A 33 0.08 -10.40 3.89
N ARG A 34 -0.07 -10.59 2.60
CA ARG A 34 0.04 -11.91 1.95
C ARG A 34 0.79 -11.70 0.65
N TRP A 35 1.22 -12.75 0.05
CA TRP A 35 2.04 -12.65 -1.16
C TRP A 35 1.88 -13.88 -2.04
N ASP A 36 2.22 -13.66 -3.30
CA ASP A 36 2.40 -14.73 -4.26
C ASP A 36 3.78 -14.58 -4.92
N GLU A 37 3.98 -15.16 -6.07
CA GLU A 37 5.27 -15.08 -6.74
C GLU A 37 5.58 -13.70 -7.32
N LYS A 38 4.56 -12.87 -7.54
CA LYS A 38 4.71 -11.59 -8.24
C LYS A 38 4.42 -10.39 -7.38
N PHE A 39 3.51 -10.53 -6.43
CA PHE A 39 2.97 -9.38 -5.69
C PHE A 39 2.98 -9.60 -4.20
N LEU A 40 3.18 -8.50 -3.49
CA LEU A 40 2.86 -8.38 -2.08
C LEU A 40 1.51 -7.68 -1.98
N PHE A 41 0.58 -8.28 -1.23
CA PHE A 41 -0.74 -7.71 -0.99
C PHE A 41 -0.80 -7.16 0.41
N ILE A 42 -1.14 -5.89 0.54
CA ILE A 42 -1.23 -5.21 1.83
C ILE A 42 -2.70 -4.95 2.13
N GLU A 43 -3.14 -5.42 3.28
CA GLU A 43 -4.51 -5.24 3.75
C GLU A 43 -4.53 -4.32 4.96
N SER A 44 -5.44 -3.37 4.95
CA SER A 44 -5.61 -2.41 6.04
C SER A 44 -7.02 -1.83 6.01
N ASN A 45 -7.34 -1.06 7.06
CA ASN A 45 -8.59 -0.30 7.07
C ASN A 45 -8.39 1.17 6.71
N GLY A 46 -7.18 1.56 6.30
CA GLY A 46 -6.87 2.92 5.90
C GLY A 46 -6.79 3.91 7.05
N LEU A 47 -6.81 3.46 8.29
CA LEU A 47 -6.72 4.33 9.45
C LEU A 47 -5.33 4.24 10.08
N PRO A 48 -4.71 5.39 10.44
CA PRO A 48 -3.44 5.38 11.13
C PRO A 48 -3.59 4.91 12.58
N ALA A 49 -2.48 4.50 13.18
CA ALA A 49 -2.45 4.15 14.59
C ALA A 49 -2.38 5.36 15.50
N HIS A 50 -2.01 6.52 14.95
CA HIS A 50 -1.92 7.77 15.69
C HIS A 50 -3.19 8.61 15.52
N ASN A 51 -3.35 9.60 16.39
CA ASN A 51 -4.47 10.53 16.29
C ASN A 51 -4.31 11.42 15.06
N MET A 52 -5.42 11.75 14.43
CA MET A 52 -5.46 12.62 13.26
C MET A 52 -5.88 14.02 13.66
N MET A 53 -5.48 14.99 12.85
CA MET A 53 -5.89 16.40 12.98
C MET A 53 -5.51 17.03 14.31
N VAL A 54 -4.45 16.55 14.93
CA VAL A 54 -3.97 17.07 16.21
C VAL A 54 -3.48 18.51 16.03
N GLY A 55 -4.02 19.42 16.83
CA GLY A 55 -3.64 20.85 16.79
C GLY A 55 -4.34 21.65 15.70
N ILE A 56 -5.19 21.03 14.89
CA ILE A 56 -5.95 21.74 13.87
C ILE A 56 -7.34 22.03 14.42
N THR A 57 -7.60 23.30 14.76
CA THR A 57 -8.84 23.70 15.41
C THR A 57 -9.64 24.71 14.61
N ALA A 58 -9.03 25.39 13.64
CA ALA A 58 -9.65 26.49 12.89
C ALA A 58 -10.02 26.14 11.46
N TRP A 59 -9.90 24.89 11.09
CA TRP A 59 -10.20 24.41 9.74
C TRP A 59 -11.22 23.29 9.83
N GLN A 60 -11.77 22.91 8.68
CA GLN A 60 -12.67 21.76 8.66
C GLN A 60 -11.94 20.52 9.16
N GLN A 61 -12.38 20.02 10.29
CA GLN A 61 -11.83 18.79 10.82
C GLN A 61 -12.40 17.62 10.06
N GLN A 62 -11.51 16.75 9.60
CA GLN A 62 -11.91 15.52 8.93
C GLN A 62 -12.06 14.41 9.94
N VAL A 63 -13.15 13.69 9.82
CA VAL A 63 -13.38 12.51 10.65
C VAL A 63 -12.72 11.32 9.96
N PRO A 64 -11.88 10.55 10.67
CA PRO A 64 -11.29 9.36 10.07
C PRO A 64 -12.39 8.34 9.76
N LEU A 65 -12.42 7.87 8.52
CA LEU A 65 -13.37 6.87 8.07
C LEU A 65 -12.62 5.61 7.65
N PRO A 66 -13.04 4.45 8.17
CA PRO A 66 -12.40 3.22 7.76
C PRO A 66 -12.71 2.92 6.29
N GLN A 67 -11.72 2.38 5.60
CA GLN A 67 -11.83 1.93 4.22
C GLN A 67 -11.48 0.45 4.16
N ASN A 68 -12.23 -0.30 3.38
CA ASN A 68 -12.00 -1.74 3.28
C ASN A 68 -10.95 -2.05 2.21
N TYR A 69 -9.69 -2.05 2.59
CA TYR A 69 -8.58 -2.45 1.72
C TYR A 69 -8.20 -3.91 2.01
N THR A 70 -9.17 -4.80 1.88
CA THR A 70 -8.97 -6.23 2.14
C THR A 70 -9.45 -7.07 0.97
N GLY A 71 -9.04 -8.33 0.91
CA GLY A 71 -9.44 -9.25 -0.15
C GLY A 71 -9.07 -8.70 -1.51
N ALA A 72 -10.06 -8.57 -2.39
CA ALA A 72 -9.86 -8.03 -3.74
C ALA A 72 -9.47 -6.55 -3.74
N ASN A 73 -9.68 -5.84 -2.64
CA ASN A 73 -9.34 -4.42 -2.50
C ASN A 73 -7.99 -4.20 -1.83
N ALA A 74 -7.24 -5.25 -1.54
CA ALA A 74 -5.91 -5.13 -0.97
C ALA A 74 -4.99 -4.39 -1.95
N TRP A 75 -4.05 -3.63 -1.41
CA TRP A 75 -3.05 -2.95 -2.22
C TRP A 75 -2.06 -3.96 -2.75
N GLN A 76 -1.71 -3.85 -4.03
CA GLN A 76 -0.75 -4.75 -4.67
C GLN A 76 0.54 -4.02 -4.95
N LEU A 77 1.65 -4.56 -4.45
CA LEU A 77 2.98 -4.06 -4.76
C LEU A 77 3.75 -5.13 -5.53
N PRO A 78 4.34 -4.80 -6.68
CA PRO A 78 5.18 -5.77 -7.38
C PRO A 78 6.41 -6.09 -6.55
N LEU A 79 6.74 -7.37 -6.46
CA LEU A 79 7.93 -7.81 -5.71
C LEU A 79 9.23 -7.52 -6.47
N ALA A 80 9.16 -7.47 -7.79
CA ALA A 80 10.30 -7.19 -8.64
C ALA A 80 9.92 -6.08 -9.64
N PRO A 81 9.79 -4.84 -9.19
CA PRO A 81 9.38 -3.76 -10.08
C PRO A 81 10.43 -3.46 -11.14
N VAL A 82 9.94 -3.11 -12.32
CA VAL A 82 10.78 -2.74 -13.45
C VAL A 82 10.52 -1.26 -13.74
N PRO A 83 11.54 -0.40 -13.68
CA PRO A 83 11.37 1.01 -14.00
C PRO A 83 10.89 1.21 -15.44
N ALA A 84 10.05 2.21 -15.62
CA ALA A 84 9.59 2.59 -16.95
C ALA A 84 10.75 3.13 -17.79
N LYS A 85 10.73 2.88 -19.10
CA LYS A 85 11.72 3.45 -20.00
C LYS A 85 11.68 4.97 -20.00
N GLU A 86 10.46 5.51 -19.92
CA GLU A 86 10.25 6.94 -19.88
C GLU A 86 9.44 7.29 -18.65
N PRO A 87 10.11 7.54 -17.51
CA PRO A 87 9.41 7.90 -16.28
C PRO A 87 8.58 9.16 -16.46
N ARG A 88 7.40 9.18 -15.86
CA ARG A 88 6.51 10.32 -15.92
C ARG A 88 6.56 11.09 -14.61
N SER A 89 6.44 12.42 -14.73
CA SER A 89 6.36 13.29 -13.57
C SER A 89 4.98 13.21 -12.93
N ILE A 90 4.92 13.49 -11.64
CA ILE A 90 3.63 13.66 -10.95
C ILE A 90 2.91 14.93 -11.43
N LYS A 91 3.62 15.84 -12.08
CA LYS A 91 2.99 16.98 -12.72
C LYS A 91 2.26 16.51 -13.97
N GLY A 92 0.95 16.64 -13.98
CA GLY A 92 0.12 16.28 -15.12
C GLY A 92 -0.12 14.78 -15.30
N ALA A 93 0.37 13.94 -14.39
CA ALA A 93 0.16 12.50 -14.45
C ALA A 93 -0.15 11.96 -13.05
N PHE A 94 -0.73 10.75 -13.01
CA PHE A 94 -1.02 10.06 -11.75
C PHE A 94 -1.91 10.85 -10.80
N LEU A 95 -2.91 11.53 -11.37
CA LEU A 95 -3.81 12.38 -10.59
C LEU A 95 -4.93 11.59 -9.92
N ARG A 96 -5.13 10.36 -10.33
CA ARG A 96 -6.15 9.47 -9.76
C ARG A 96 -5.50 8.25 -9.15
N GLY A 97 -6.03 7.84 -8.01
CA GLY A 97 -5.52 6.68 -7.30
C GLY A 97 -4.24 6.95 -6.54
N ALA A 98 -3.84 5.98 -5.77
CA ALA A 98 -2.65 6.08 -4.94
C ALA A 98 -1.38 5.89 -5.78
N ILE A 99 -0.35 6.65 -5.46
CA ILE A 99 0.98 6.50 -6.07
C ILE A 99 1.93 5.72 -5.18
N ALA A 100 1.58 5.53 -3.92
CA ALA A 100 2.38 4.78 -2.97
C ALA A 100 1.49 4.31 -1.83
N ILE A 101 2.05 3.45 -0.99
CA ILE A 101 1.40 3.03 0.24
C ILE A 101 2.42 3.13 1.38
N ALA A 102 1.99 3.75 2.48
CA ALA A 102 2.81 3.88 3.67
C ALA A 102 2.86 2.56 4.43
N ALA A 103 3.88 2.39 5.26
CA ALA A 103 4.08 1.16 6.03
C ALA A 103 2.89 0.84 6.95
N ASN A 104 2.15 1.86 7.39
CA ASN A 104 0.96 1.68 8.21
C ASN A 104 -0.31 1.37 7.40
N GLY A 105 -0.17 1.10 6.10
CA GLY A 105 -1.28 0.67 5.25
C GLY A 105 -2.14 1.81 4.70
N ILE A 106 -1.68 3.05 4.79
CA ILE A 106 -2.42 4.21 4.31
C ILE A 106 -1.93 4.59 2.91
N PRO A 107 -2.84 4.74 1.94
CA PRO A 107 -2.42 5.13 0.59
C PRO A 107 -1.92 6.57 0.55
N ILE A 108 -0.95 6.81 -0.31
CA ILE A 108 -0.38 8.13 -0.57
C ILE A 108 -0.76 8.53 -1.98
N PHE A 109 -1.35 9.72 -2.09
CA PHE A 109 -1.83 10.24 -3.36
C PHE A 109 -0.91 11.31 -3.89
N ASN A 110 -1.07 11.63 -5.17
CA ASN A 110 -0.34 12.70 -5.80
C ASN A 110 -0.60 14.02 -5.04
N PRO A 111 0.44 14.76 -4.62
CA PRO A 111 0.24 16.01 -3.86
C PRO A 111 -0.27 17.17 -4.70
N GLN A 112 -0.45 16.98 -6.00
CA GLN A 112 -0.94 18.01 -6.89
C GLN A 112 -2.44 18.22 -6.69
N ASN A 113 -2.88 19.48 -6.61
CA ASN A 113 -4.30 19.80 -6.51
C ASN A 113 -4.96 19.81 -7.90
N ASN A 114 -6.25 20.15 -7.95
CA ASN A 114 -7.02 20.17 -9.19
C ASN A 114 -6.50 21.20 -10.21
N ARG A 115 -5.74 22.18 -9.76
CA ARG A 115 -5.17 23.22 -10.62
C ARG A 115 -3.75 22.90 -11.07
N GLY A 116 -3.23 21.74 -10.69
CA GLY A 116 -1.86 21.37 -11.01
C GLY A 116 -0.82 21.97 -10.09
N GLU A 117 -1.20 22.49 -8.95
CA GLU A 117 -0.30 23.06 -7.96
C GLU A 117 0.12 22.01 -6.94
N VAL A 118 1.37 22.04 -6.56
CA VAL A 118 1.93 21.13 -5.54
C VAL A 118 2.05 21.86 -4.22
#